data_c623988bdd3e7ba08523ae2898667bc9
#
_entry.id   c623988bdd3e7ba08523ae2898667bc9
#
_cell.length_a   1.000
_cell.length_b   1.000
_cell.length_c   1.000
_cell.angle_alpha   90.00
_cell.angle_beta   90.00
_cell.angle_gamma   90.00
#
_symmetry.space_group_name_H-M   'P 1'
#
loop_
_entity.id
_entity.type
_entity.pdbx_description
1 polymer ?
#
loop_
_entity_poly.entity_id
_entity_poly.type
_entity_poly.pdbx_seq_one_letter_code
_entity_poly.pdbx_strand_id
1 'polypeptide(L)'
;MYGILYDRPAMEPAIRESIRLTGLNERATPMTGDYLTDDIGDGYDLVLAIATLSFVKHELAGLMRKLYKALNPGGVLLCYSEGIERDGSGPWDMVLGWLPYNMQGYDLGVKKNEITEAAMAAGFSSAEKRTGIYSTGNVDVDIFRK
;
A
#
# COMPACT_ATOMS: atom_id res chain seq x y z
N MET A 1 -11.72 -18.10 0.33
CA MET A 1 -10.88 -16.93 0.65
C MET A 1 -11.63 -16.06 1.63
N TYR A 2 -10.99 -15.64 2.69
CA TYR A 2 -11.50 -14.70 3.69
C TYR A 2 -10.65 -13.44 3.65
N GLY A 3 -11.23 -12.25 3.80
CA GLY A 3 -10.54 -10.97 3.68
C GLY A 3 -10.76 -10.07 4.90
N ILE A 4 -9.73 -9.30 5.23
CA ILE A 4 -9.81 -8.21 6.20
C ILE A 4 -9.63 -6.90 5.46
N LEU A 5 -10.55 -5.97 5.65
CA LEU A 5 -10.45 -4.61 5.14
C LEU A 5 -10.03 -3.72 6.30
N TYR A 6 -8.76 -3.28 6.25
CA TYR A 6 -8.16 -2.47 7.30
C TYR A 6 -8.11 -1.00 6.88
N ASP A 7 -8.61 -0.12 7.74
CA ASP A 7 -8.52 1.34 7.54
C ASP A 7 -8.65 2.06 8.90
N ARG A 8 -8.57 3.38 8.87
CA ARG A 8 -8.79 4.22 10.07
C ARG A 8 -10.20 4.05 10.62
N PRO A 9 -10.42 4.22 11.93
CA PRO A 9 -11.74 4.02 12.57
C PRO A 9 -12.88 4.81 11.92
N ALA A 10 -12.62 6.02 11.41
CA ALA A 10 -13.60 6.84 10.71
C ALA A 10 -14.16 6.19 9.42
N MET A 11 -13.43 5.23 8.83
CA MET A 11 -13.82 4.53 7.61
C MET A 11 -14.68 3.29 7.86
N GLU A 12 -14.81 2.85 9.10
CA GLU A 12 -15.54 1.61 9.42
C GLU A 12 -16.97 1.55 8.86
N PRO A 13 -17.79 2.60 8.93
CA PRO A 13 -19.13 2.58 8.36
C PRO A 13 -19.12 2.36 6.84
N ALA A 14 -18.18 2.99 6.12
CA ALA A 14 -18.03 2.84 4.68
C ALA A 14 -17.56 1.44 4.30
N ILE A 15 -16.65 0.85 5.07
CA ILE A 15 -16.17 -0.53 4.88
C ILE A 15 -17.33 -1.51 5.06
N ARG A 16 -18.11 -1.39 6.14
CA ARG A 16 -19.25 -2.26 6.40
C ARG A 16 -20.30 -2.18 5.30
N GLU A 17 -20.60 -0.98 4.84
CA GLU A 17 -21.54 -0.77 3.73
C GLU A 17 -21.01 -1.38 2.41
N SER A 18 -19.72 -1.23 2.13
CA SER A 18 -19.08 -1.85 0.96
C SER A 18 -19.16 -3.38 1.01
N ILE A 19 -18.87 -3.99 2.16
CA ILE A 19 -19.00 -5.44 2.38
C ILE A 19 -20.45 -5.89 2.13
N ARG A 20 -21.44 -5.14 2.65
CA ARG A 20 -22.87 -5.43 2.48
C ARG A 20 -23.28 -5.36 1.01
N LEU A 21 -22.91 -4.27 0.32
CA LEU A 21 -23.29 -4.05 -1.09
C LEU A 21 -22.67 -5.08 -2.05
N THR A 22 -21.49 -5.60 -1.71
CA THR A 22 -20.80 -6.62 -2.51
C THR A 22 -21.19 -8.05 -2.13
N GLY A 23 -22.05 -8.23 -1.12
CA GLY A 23 -22.49 -9.57 -0.68
C GLY A 23 -21.38 -10.38 0.02
N LEU A 24 -20.38 -9.73 0.58
CA LEU A 24 -19.21 -10.38 1.19
C LEU A 24 -19.30 -10.55 2.72
N ASN A 25 -20.49 -10.43 3.30
CA ASN A 25 -20.69 -10.41 4.76
C ASN A 25 -20.11 -11.63 5.51
N GLU A 26 -20.08 -12.80 4.85
CA GLU A 26 -19.52 -14.04 5.43
C GLU A 26 -18.02 -14.23 5.09
N ARG A 27 -17.46 -13.39 4.25
CA ARG A 27 -16.12 -13.56 3.68
C ARG A 27 -15.19 -12.37 3.89
N ALA A 28 -15.70 -11.29 4.48
CA ALA A 28 -14.91 -10.09 4.75
C ALA A 28 -15.30 -9.49 6.10
N THR A 29 -14.31 -8.99 6.82
CA THR A 29 -14.48 -8.33 8.12
C THR A 29 -13.75 -6.99 8.11
N PRO A 30 -14.37 -5.91 8.61
CA PRO A 30 -13.65 -4.67 8.86
C PRO A 30 -12.71 -4.84 10.06
N MET A 31 -11.54 -4.27 9.96
CA MET A 31 -10.59 -4.07 11.04
C MET A 31 -10.14 -2.61 11.00
N THR A 32 -10.12 -1.93 12.12
CA THR A 32 -9.81 -0.49 12.14
C THR A 32 -8.71 -0.16 13.13
N GLY A 33 -7.89 0.82 12.78
CA GLY A 33 -6.78 1.27 13.61
C GLY A 33 -5.82 2.17 12.83
N ASP A 34 -4.71 2.48 13.45
CA ASP A 34 -3.55 3.08 12.79
C ASP A 34 -2.55 1.98 12.44
N TYR A 35 -2.42 1.66 11.15
CA TYR A 35 -1.53 0.59 10.69
C TYR A 35 -0.02 0.87 10.96
N LEU A 36 0.35 2.08 11.36
CA LEU A 36 1.70 2.36 11.82
C LEU A 36 1.93 1.91 13.27
N THR A 37 0.99 2.20 14.16
CA THR A 37 1.13 1.97 15.60
C THR A 37 0.42 0.73 16.09
N ASP A 38 -0.77 0.44 15.56
CA ASP A 38 -1.62 -0.62 16.06
C ASP A 38 -1.26 -1.98 15.45
N ASP A 39 -1.67 -3.05 16.09
CA ASP A 39 -1.55 -4.39 15.52
C ASP A 39 -2.43 -4.52 14.27
N ILE A 40 -1.86 -5.07 13.21
CA ILE A 40 -2.55 -5.33 11.95
C ILE A 40 -2.94 -6.81 11.80
N GLY A 41 -2.68 -7.64 12.81
CA GLY A 41 -2.85 -9.08 12.75
C GLY A 41 -1.72 -9.78 11.98
N ASP A 42 -1.87 -11.08 11.81
CA ASP A 42 -0.90 -11.94 11.12
C ASP A 42 -1.58 -13.10 10.38
N GLY A 43 -0.76 -14.01 9.82
CA GLY A 43 -1.27 -15.19 9.13
C GLY A 43 -1.83 -14.91 7.73
N TYR A 44 -1.46 -13.82 7.10
CA TYR A 44 -1.94 -13.47 5.77
C TYR A 44 -1.17 -14.18 4.67
N ASP A 45 -1.89 -14.71 3.67
CA ASP A 45 -1.29 -15.23 2.43
C ASP A 45 -1.08 -14.11 1.41
N LEU A 46 -1.92 -13.06 1.49
CA LEU A 46 -1.86 -11.90 0.59
C LEU A 46 -2.20 -10.63 1.38
N VAL A 47 -1.35 -9.62 1.23
CA VAL A 47 -1.63 -8.25 1.67
C VAL A 47 -1.67 -7.33 0.45
N LEU A 48 -2.69 -6.48 0.40
CA LEU A 48 -2.85 -5.45 -0.62
C LEU A 48 -2.67 -4.07 0.04
N ALA A 49 -1.62 -3.35 -0.33
CA ALA A 49 -1.36 -1.98 0.12
C ALA A 49 -1.50 -1.01 -1.06
N ILE A 50 -2.73 -0.84 -1.51
CA ILE A 50 -3.07 -0.03 -2.68
C ILE A 50 -3.39 1.41 -2.26
N ALA A 51 -2.75 2.40 -2.87
CA ALA A 51 -2.91 3.83 -2.57
C ALA A 51 -2.68 4.19 -1.08
N THR A 52 -1.85 3.43 -0.38
CA THR A 52 -1.64 3.58 1.07
C THR A 52 -0.24 4.13 1.38
N LEU A 53 0.77 3.64 0.67
CA LEU A 53 2.17 3.82 1.06
C LEU A 53 2.67 5.26 0.92
N SER A 54 2.08 6.03 0.02
CA SER A 54 2.40 7.46 -0.15
C SER A 54 2.12 8.27 1.12
N PHE A 55 1.05 7.95 1.85
CA PHE A 55 0.70 8.65 3.09
C PHE A 55 1.62 8.35 4.27
N VAL A 56 2.44 7.32 4.16
CA VAL A 56 3.36 6.86 5.22
C VAL A 56 4.81 6.79 4.76
N LYS A 57 5.13 7.56 3.75
CA LYS A 57 6.46 7.56 3.13
C LYS A 57 7.60 7.66 4.15
N HIS A 58 7.46 8.49 5.19
CA HIS A 58 8.51 8.67 6.20
C HIS A 58 8.68 7.47 7.14
N GLU A 59 7.66 6.60 7.24
CA GLU A 59 7.65 5.38 8.06
C GLU A 59 7.67 4.09 7.23
N LEU A 60 7.95 4.23 5.94
CA LEU A 60 7.86 3.14 4.96
C LEU A 60 8.67 1.90 5.39
N ALA A 61 9.89 2.09 5.89
CA ALA A 61 10.74 0.99 6.36
C ALA A 61 10.15 0.25 7.57
N GLY A 62 9.51 0.99 8.49
CA GLY A 62 8.81 0.43 9.64
C GLY A 62 7.60 -0.39 9.22
N LEU A 63 6.78 0.18 8.36
CA LEU A 63 5.60 -0.49 7.83
C LEU A 63 5.96 -1.74 7.02
N MET A 64 6.97 -1.70 6.18
CA MET A 64 7.42 -2.87 5.40
C MET A 64 7.83 -4.03 6.31
N ARG A 65 8.55 -3.77 7.41
CA ARG A 65 8.88 -4.82 8.40
C ARG A 65 7.63 -5.38 9.07
N LYS A 66 6.63 -4.55 9.35
CA LYS A 66 5.35 -4.97 9.95
C LYS A 66 4.57 -5.85 8.99
N LEU A 67 4.44 -5.45 7.72
CA LEU A 67 3.79 -6.24 6.68
C LEU A 67 4.50 -7.57 6.43
N TYR A 68 5.83 -7.57 6.40
CA TYR A 68 6.62 -8.79 6.29
C TYR A 68 6.32 -9.78 7.42
N LYS A 69 6.24 -9.30 8.67
CA LYS A 69 5.90 -10.15 9.82
C LYS A 69 4.50 -10.73 9.73
N ALA A 70 3.53 -9.94 9.31
CA ALA A 70 2.12 -10.31 9.21
C ALA A 70 1.84 -11.38 8.14
N LEU A 71 2.70 -11.51 7.14
CA LEU A 71 2.55 -12.53 6.09
C LEU A 71 3.00 -13.91 6.55
N ASN A 72 2.33 -14.95 6.06
CA ASN A 72 2.78 -16.33 6.13
C ASN A 72 4.07 -16.56 5.32
N PRO A 73 4.87 -17.60 5.63
CA PRO A 73 5.94 -18.03 4.72
C PRO A 73 5.39 -18.28 3.30
N GLY A 74 6.02 -17.68 2.30
CA GLY A 74 5.54 -17.71 0.91
C GLY A 74 4.40 -16.74 0.59
N GLY A 75 3.94 -15.98 1.59
CA GLY A 75 2.91 -14.96 1.40
C GLY A 75 3.37 -13.80 0.51
N VAL A 76 2.42 -13.06 -0.02
CA VAL A 76 2.64 -12.03 -1.04
C VAL A 76 2.17 -10.67 -0.53
N LEU A 77 3.00 -9.66 -0.69
CA LEU A 77 2.62 -8.25 -0.60
C LEU A 77 2.49 -7.70 -2.02
N LEU A 78 1.33 -7.12 -2.33
CA LEU A 78 1.09 -6.38 -3.55
C LEU A 78 0.80 -4.91 -3.20
N CYS A 79 1.55 -4.01 -3.81
CA CYS A 79 1.32 -2.58 -3.68
C CYS A 79 1.53 -1.89 -5.02
N TYR A 80 1.14 -0.63 -5.10
CA TYR A 80 1.47 0.14 -6.26
C TYR A 80 2.18 1.45 -5.90
N SER A 81 2.96 1.95 -6.85
CA SER A 81 3.64 3.23 -6.76
C SER A 81 3.43 4.05 -8.03
N GLU A 82 3.53 5.35 -7.88
CA GLU A 82 3.39 6.29 -8.99
C GLU A 82 4.62 6.31 -9.91
N GLY A 83 5.70 5.65 -9.52
CA GLY A 83 6.91 5.56 -10.32
C GLY A 83 7.61 6.90 -10.55
N ILE A 84 7.44 7.88 -9.65
CA ILE A 84 8.04 9.21 -9.79
C ILE A 84 9.57 9.08 -9.80
N GLU A 85 10.22 9.63 -10.83
CA GLU A 85 11.68 9.62 -10.91
C GLU A 85 12.29 10.37 -9.71
N ARG A 86 13.48 9.96 -9.29
CA ARG A 86 14.12 10.48 -8.05
C ARG A 86 14.41 11.98 -8.12
N ASP A 87 14.66 12.50 -9.31
CA ASP A 87 14.88 13.93 -9.58
C ASP A 87 13.57 14.72 -9.80
N GLY A 88 12.42 14.02 -9.76
CA GLY A 88 11.12 14.63 -9.99
C GLY A 88 10.81 14.96 -11.45
N SER A 89 11.58 14.46 -12.41
CA SER A 89 11.42 14.75 -13.84
C SER A 89 10.19 14.11 -14.49
N GLY A 90 9.45 13.29 -13.78
CA GLY A 90 8.20 12.67 -14.28
C GLY A 90 7.84 11.40 -13.52
N PRO A 91 6.75 10.73 -13.87
CA PRO A 91 5.71 11.14 -14.83
C PRO A 91 4.99 12.43 -14.39
N TRP A 92 4.72 13.34 -15.33
CA TRP A 92 4.20 14.68 -15.00
C TRP A 92 2.82 14.67 -14.36
N ASP A 93 1.95 13.76 -14.77
CA ASP A 93 0.62 13.57 -14.18
C ASP A 93 0.72 13.24 -12.68
N MET A 94 1.66 12.38 -12.29
CA MET A 94 1.91 12.00 -10.89
C MET A 94 2.59 13.15 -10.12
N VAL A 95 3.58 13.80 -10.71
CA VAL A 95 4.25 14.96 -10.09
C VAL A 95 3.25 16.09 -9.82
N LEU A 96 2.42 16.40 -10.82
CA LEU A 96 1.39 17.45 -10.69
C LEU A 96 0.27 17.04 -9.73
N GLY A 97 -0.09 15.75 -9.66
CA GLY A 97 -1.09 15.25 -8.71
C GLY A 97 -0.70 15.50 -7.25
N TRP A 98 0.59 15.40 -6.93
CA TRP A 98 1.11 15.66 -5.57
C TRP A 98 1.48 17.13 -5.32
N LEU A 99 1.49 17.98 -6.35
CA LEU A 99 1.90 19.39 -6.21
C LEU A 99 1.11 20.16 -5.13
N PRO A 100 -0.23 20.06 -5.03
CA PRO A 100 -0.97 20.78 -3.98
C PRO A 100 -0.56 20.40 -2.57
N TYR A 101 -0.20 19.13 -2.35
CA TYR A 101 0.28 18.63 -1.06
C TYR A 101 1.70 19.11 -0.77
N ASN A 102 2.58 19.07 -1.77
CA ASN A 102 3.94 19.58 -1.65
C ASN A 102 3.96 21.09 -1.32
N MET A 103 3.06 21.88 -1.92
CA MET A 103 2.90 23.30 -1.60
C MET A 103 2.43 23.54 -0.16
N GLN A 104 1.80 22.56 0.48
CA GLN A 104 1.40 22.59 1.88
C GLN A 104 2.47 21.97 2.81
N GLY A 105 3.62 21.55 2.27
CA GLY A 105 4.72 20.97 3.04
C GLY A 105 4.65 19.44 3.22
N TYR A 106 3.71 18.76 2.53
CA TYR A 106 3.61 17.29 2.59
C TYR A 106 4.38 16.65 1.43
N ASP A 107 5.41 15.86 1.72
CA ASP A 107 6.09 15.02 0.73
C ASP A 107 5.47 13.62 0.71
N LEU A 108 4.46 13.43 -0.13
CA LEU A 108 3.71 12.18 -0.25
C LEU A 108 4.09 11.36 -1.49
N GLY A 109 4.71 11.98 -2.48
CA GLY A 109 5.10 11.30 -3.73
C GLY A 109 6.20 10.27 -3.50
N VAL A 110 5.84 8.98 -3.62
CA VAL A 110 6.82 7.89 -3.53
C VAL A 110 7.68 7.87 -4.79
N LYS A 111 8.99 7.90 -4.59
CA LYS A 111 9.95 7.87 -5.70
C LYS A 111 10.17 6.43 -6.18
N LYS A 112 10.58 6.33 -7.43
CA LYS A 112 10.92 5.07 -8.09
C LYS A 112 11.89 4.24 -7.25
N ASN A 113 11.53 2.99 -7.01
CA ASN A 113 12.23 2.00 -6.22
C ASN A 113 12.25 2.22 -4.68
N GLU A 114 11.71 3.30 -4.13
CA GLU A 114 11.66 3.48 -2.66
C GLU A 114 10.92 2.33 -1.96
N ILE A 115 9.78 1.90 -2.53
CA ILE A 115 9.03 0.75 -2.01
C ILE A 115 9.84 -0.53 -2.11
N THR A 116 10.46 -0.78 -3.26
CA THR A 116 11.29 -1.97 -3.49
C THR A 116 12.47 -2.03 -2.51
N GLU A 117 13.18 -0.91 -2.33
CA GLU A 117 14.31 -0.82 -1.40
C GLU A 117 13.87 -1.10 0.05
N ALA A 118 12.74 -0.52 0.48
CA ALA A 118 12.20 -0.75 1.81
C ALA A 118 11.72 -2.20 2.02
N ALA A 119 11.10 -2.82 1.01
CA ALA A 119 10.65 -4.20 1.07
C ALA A 119 11.83 -5.17 1.15
N MET A 120 12.84 -5.01 0.29
CA MET A 120 14.05 -5.85 0.32
C MET A 120 14.80 -5.72 1.64
N ALA A 121 14.89 -4.51 2.18
CA ALA A 121 15.48 -4.27 3.50
C ALA A 121 14.67 -4.88 4.65
N ALA A 122 13.36 -5.07 4.47
CA ALA A 122 12.48 -5.75 5.44
C ALA A 122 12.61 -7.27 5.41
N GLY A 123 13.23 -7.87 4.38
CA GLY A 123 13.48 -9.30 4.26
C GLY A 123 12.71 -10.03 3.17
N PHE A 124 11.94 -9.32 2.33
CA PHE A 124 11.29 -9.96 1.18
C PHE A 124 12.33 -10.57 0.24
N SER A 125 12.03 -11.77 -0.28
CA SER A 125 12.98 -12.59 -1.05
C SER A 125 13.03 -12.25 -2.53
N SER A 126 11.97 -11.62 -3.04
CA SER A 126 11.88 -11.24 -4.46
C SER A 126 10.99 -10.00 -4.65
N ALA A 127 11.27 -9.26 -5.71
CA ALA A 127 10.48 -8.14 -6.18
C ALA A 127 10.20 -8.32 -7.68
N GLU A 128 8.93 -8.30 -8.04
CA GLU A 128 8.47 -8.27 -9.44
C GLU A 128 7.73 -6.95 -9.66
N LYS A 129 8.00 -6.27 -10.75
CA LYS A 129 7.32 -5.03 -11.11
C LYS A 129 6.56 -5.21 -12.41
N ARG A 130 5.31 -4.75 -12.43
CA ARG A 130 4.46 -4.70 -13.61
C ARG A 130 3.93 -3.29 -13.79
N THR A 131 4.23 -2.68 -14.92
CA THR A 131 3.67 -1.37 -15.27
C THR A 131 2.35 -1.56 -15.99
N GLY A 132 1.34 -0.83 -15.57
CA GLY A 132 0.02 -0.79 -16.18
C GLY A 132 -0.46 0.63 -16.42
N ILE A 133 -1.43 0.79 -17.33
CA ILE A 133 -2.12 2.06 -17.56
C ILE A 133 -3.46 2.01 -16.82
N TYR A 134 -3.64 2.93 -15.89
CA TYR A 134 -4.85 3.08 -15.09
C TYR A 134 -5.51 4.42 -15.37
N SER A 135 -6.69 4.66 -14.83
CA SER A 135 -7.40 5.94 -14.98
C SER A 135 -6.62 7.16 -14.44
N THR A 136 -5.68 6.90 -13.55
CA THR A 136 -4.79 7.90 -12.94
C THR A 136 -3.44 8.05 -13.64
N GLY A 137 -3.21 7.35 -14.76
CA GLY A 137 -1.94 7.34 -15.49
C GLY A 137 -1.19 6.00 -15.41
N ASN A 138 0.12 6.04 -15.65
CA ASN A 138 0.98 4.88 -15.52
C ASN A 138 1.23 4.58 -14.05
N VAL A 139 1.00 3.34 -13.65
CA VAL A 139 1.21 2.85 -12.29
C VAL A 139 2.08 1.60 -12.33
N ASP A 140 3.07 1.55 -11.48
CA ASP A 140 3.86 0.36 -11.24
C ASP A 140 3.20 -0.48 -10.12
N VAL A 141 2.90 -1.73 -10.43
CA VAL A 141 2.47 -2.72 -9.44
C VAL A 141 3.68 -3.50 -8.99
N ASP A 142 4.01 -3.36 -7.73
CA ASP A 142 5.10 -4.07 -7.08
C ASP A 142 4.57 -5.31 -6.35
N ILE A 143 5.18 -6.47 -6.61
CA ILE A 143 4.80 -7.77 -6.04
C ILE A 143 6.01 -8.32 -5.31
N PHE A 144 5.89 -8.47 -3.99
CA PHE A 144 6.97 -8.98 -3.13
C PHE A 144 6.57 -10.31 -2.52
N ARG A 145 7.53 -11.23 -2.37
CA ARG A 145 7.32 -12.54 -1.73
C ARG A 145 8.16 -12.66 -0.46
N LYS A 146 7.52 -13.20 0.58
CA LYS A 146 8.19 -13.55 1.83
C LYS A 146 8.91 -14.88 1.72
#